data_cb36fa2d59fa228f141084a3d403cc28
#
_entry.id   cb36fa2d59fa228f141084a3d403cc28
#
_cell.length_a   1.000
_cell.length_b   1.000
_cell.length_c   1.000
_cell.angle_alpha   90.00
_cell.angle_beta   90.00
_cell.angle_gamma   90.00
#
_symmetry.space_group_name_H-M   'P 1'
#
loop_
_entity.id
_entity.type
_entity.pdbx_description
1 polymer ?
#
loop_
_entity_poly.entity_id
_entity_poly.type
_entity_poly.pdbx_seq_one_letter_code
_entity_poly.pdbx_strand_id
1 'polypeptide(L)'
;SFNIGYANADRSKVSAYFDDVDTGNNNFVRLPVVVGEQRQNSDIFTLTLGGRYGLSEKTELYSRLTATANDTRLHVGNGSNSFESEQLSQLMIGVNHQFSEDTDSPALLGFAELALAENTAIDGSEYVHLKTGQIGFTTYRSIDPVVLSLTTGYRHSWRRKANEKDQDPDDLLFINPSVGFSVNSEVTLTGGVQFKFRSKDRIDHKGVGIRTSQTNLEFGLGYANSEKLTINLTISNDISGPSGAQANIGWLYKLKD
;
A
#
# COMPACT_ATOMS: atom_id res chain seq x y z
N SER A 1 -9.58 -5.90 -15.34
CA SER A 1 -9.46 -4.58 -14.69
C SER A 1 -8.17 -3.88 -15.08
N PHE A 2 -8.21 -2.57 -15.08
CA PHE A 2 -7.09 -1.71 -15.34
C PHE A 2 -7.10 -0.58 -14.31
N ASN A 3 -5.96 -0.26 -13.70
CA ASN A 3 -5.89 0.82 -12.71
C ASN A 3 -4.64 1.67 -12.96
N ILE A 4 -4.78 2.97 -12.77
CA ILE A 4 -3.69 3.95 -12.73
C ILE A 4 -3.72 4.58 -11.35
N GLY A 5 -2.58 4.60 -10.68
CA GLY A 5 -2.40 5.24 -9.39
C GLY A 5 -1.29 6.29 -9.43
N TYR A 6 -1.46 7.35 -8.68
CA TYR A 6 -0.45 8.32 -8.37
C TYR A 6 -0.39 8.53 -6.86
N ALA A 7 0.80 8.54 -6.31
CA ALA A 7 1.03 8.87 -4.92
C ALA A 7 2.19 9.86 -4.81
N ASN A 8 2.01 10.87 -3.97
CA ASN A 8 3.08 11.77 -3.56
C ASN A 8 3.32 11.58 -2.06
N ALA A 9 4.58 11.43 -1.67
CA ALA A 9 4.99 11.35 -0.28
C ALA A 9 6.09 12.36 -0.01
N ASP A 10 5.84 13.27 0.93
CA ASP A 10 6.81 14.25 1.39
C ASP A 10 7.26 13.90 2.81
N ARG A 11 8.56 13.77 3.01
CA ARG A 11 9.18 13.42 4.30
C ARG A 11 10.29 14.40 4.62
N SER A 12 10.27 14.94 5.84
CA SER A 12 11.38 15.71 6.37
C SER A 12 12.02 14.98 7.54
N LYS A 13 13.34 15.01 7.59
CA LYS A 13 14.13 14.43 8.68
C LYS A 13 15.23 15.41 9.07
N VAL A 14 15.28 15.75 10.35
CA VAL A 14 16.37 16.55 10.91
C VAL A 14 17.48 15.59 11.35
N SER A 15 18.67 15.77 10.80
CA SER A 15 19.86 15.05 11.24
C SER A 15 20.61 15.91 12.25
N ALA A 16 20.81 15.35 13.45
CA ALA A 16 21.60 15.97 14.51
C ALA A 16 22.55 14.93 15.09
N TYR A 17 23.75 15.35 15.46
CA TYR A 17 24.66 14.58 16.29
C TYR A 17 25.02 15.38 17.52
N PHE A 18 25.60 14.71 18.51
CA PHE A 18 26.07 15.35 19.71
C PHE A 18 27.59 15.46 19.65
N ASP A 19 28.09 16.66 19.87
CA ASP A 19 29.51 16.93 19.96
C ASP A 19 29.91 17.22 21.43
N ASP A 20 30.98 16.61 21.89
CA ASP A 20 31.46 16.77 23.24
C ASP A 20 32.52 17.92 23.26
N VAL A 21 32.09 19.07 23.77
CA VAL A 21 32.95 20.27 23.88
C VAL A 21 33.62 20.26 25.25
N ASP A 22 34.96 20.28 25.25
CA ASP A 22 35.77 20.40 26.49
C ASP A 22 35.62 21.80 27.09
N THR A 23 35.11 21.84 28.32
CA THR A 23 34.96 23.09 29.10
C THR A 23 36.09 23.35 30.08
N GLY A 24 37.15 22.57 30.03
CA GLY A 24 38.30 22.61 30.95
C GLY A 24 38.10 21.73 32.18
N ASN A 25 39.21 21.44 32.88
CA ASN A 25 39.24 20.58 34.08
C ASN A 25 38.68 19.15 33.84
N ASN A 26 38.87 18.57 32.67
CA ASN A 26 38.34 17.26 32.29
C ASN A 26 36.78 17.19 32.26
N ASN A 27 36.12 18.33 32.13
CA ASN A 27 34.67 18.40 32.00
C ASN A 27 34.26 18.59 30.53
N PHE A 28 33.33 17.77 30.04
CA PHE A 28 32.78 17.86 28.71
C PHE A 28 31.29 18.19 28.80
N VAL A 29 30.85 19.09 27.94
CA VAL A 29 29.43 19.38 27.74
C VAL A 29 29.04 18.87 26.38
N ARG A 30 28.01 18.05 26.37
CA ARG A 30 27.42 17.48 25.15
C ARG A 30 26.46 18.47 24.55
N LEU A 31 26.79 18.99 23.37
CA LEU A 31 25.95 19.94 22.63
C LEU A 31 25.33 19.25 21.41
N PRO A 32 24.04 19.47 21.16
CA PRO A 32 23.41 19.01 19.93
C PRO A 32 23.90 19.88 18.76
N VAL A 33 24.46 19.26 17.75
CA VAL A 33 24.85 19.90 16.49
C VAL A 33 23.85 19.49 15.41
N VAL A 34 23.07 20.43 14.94
CA VAL A 34 22.14 20.21 13.83
C VAL A 34 22.94 20.26 12.53
N VAL A 35 23.03 19.13 11.83
CA VAL A 35 23.80 19.00 10.59
C VAL A 35 23.01 19.47 9.38
N GLY A 36 21.69 19.38 9.43
CA GLY A 36 20.82 19.86 8.35
C GLY A 36 19.44 19.23 8.38
N GLU A 37 18.55 19.81 7.61
CA GLU A 37 17.25 19.25 7.30
C GLU A 37 17.36 18.44 5.99
N GLN A 38 16.95 17.19 6.03
CA GLN A 38 16.81 16.35 4.87
C GLN A 38 15.34 16.29 4.48
N ARG A 39 15.02 16.72 3.29
CA ARG A 39 13.68 16.58 2.70
C ARG A 39 13.72 15.57 1.57
N GLN A 40 12.81 14.62 1.62
CA GLN A 40 12.63 13.63 0.58
C GLN A 40 11.20 13.78 0.04
N ASN A 41 11.08 14.08 -1.24
CA ASN A 41 9.82 14.05 -1.97
C ASN A 41 9.86 12.89 -2.96
N SER A 42 8.82 12.08 -2.96
CA SER A 42 8.70 10.91 -3.87
C SER A 42 7.37 10.98 -4.60
N ASP A 43 7.45 10.95 -5.92
CA ASP A 43 6.31 10.82 -6.82
C ASP A 43 6.28 9.39 -7.35
N ILE A 44 5.19 8.67 -7.11
CA ILE A 44 5.04 7.26 -7.48
C ILE A 44 3.86 7.11 -8.42
N PHE A 45 4.11 6.63 -9.63
CA PHE A 45 3.10 6.23 -10.59
C PHE A 45 2.97 4.71 -10.59
N THR A 46 1.74 4.22 -10.56
CA THR A 46 1.45 2.79 -10.54
C THR A 46 0.47 2.44 -11.65
N LEU A 47 0.81 1.41 -12.41
CA LEU A 47 -0.05 0.82 -13.42
C LEU A 47 -0.35 -0.62 -13.02
N THR A 48 -1.63 -0.99 -12.94
CA THR A 48 -2.04 -2.36 -12.62
C THR A 48 -3.00 -2.91 -13.66
N LEU A 49 -2.66 -4.06 -14.23
CA LEU A 49 -3.54 -4.87 -15.08
C LEU A 49 -4.01 -6.08 -14.28
N GLY A 50 -5.29 -6.37 -14.30
CA GLY A 50 -5.86 -7.51 -13.60
C GLY A 50 -6.84 -8.31 -14.44
N GLY A 51 -6.82 -9.63 -14.26
CA GLY A 51 -7.78 -10.57 -14.79
C GLY A 51 -8.54 -11.25 -13.65
N ARG A 52 -9.84 -11.54 -13.85
CA ARG A 52 -10.67 -12.29 -12.93
C ARG A 52 -11.42 -13.37 -13.69
N TYR A 53 -11.53 -14.55 -13.09
CA TYR A 53 -12.22 -15.69 -13.67
C TYR A 53 -13.06 -16.39 -12.60
N GLY A 54 -14.39 -16.45 -12.80
CA GLY A 54 -15.30 -17.16 -11.91
C GLY A 54 -15.13 -18.67 -12.06
N LEU A 55 -14.75 -19.35 -10.98
CA LEU A 55 -14.73 -20.81 -10.91
C LEU A 55 -16.10 -21.39 -10.53
N SER A 56 -16.85 -20.66 -9.72
CA SER A 56 -18.21 -20.97 -9.30
C SER A 56 -18.95 -19.70 -8.94
N GLU A 57 -20.21 -19.79 -8.57
CA GLU A 57 -21.03 -18.64 -8.13
C GLU A 57 -20.41 -17.90 -6.93
N LYS A 58 -19.62 -18.61 -6.08
CA LYS A 58 -19.05 -18.07 -4.85
C LYS A 58 -17.52 -17.97 -4.87
N THR A 59 -16.86 -18.41 -5.95
CA THR A 59 -15.39 -18.46 -5.99
C THR A 59 -14.87 -17.89 -7.31
N GLU A 60 -13.91 -16.97 -7.21
CA GLU A 60 -13.19 -16.44 -8.37
C GLU A 60 -11.68 -16.56 -8.17
N LEU A 61 -10.96 -16.84 -9.24
CA LEU A 61 -9.52 -16.65 -9.35
C LEU A 61 -9.25 -15.27 -9.93
N TYR A 62 -8.17 -14.67 -9.49
CA TYR A 62 -7.71 -13.43 -10.09
C TYR A 62 -6.19 -13.36 -10.17
N SER A 63 -5.71 -12.54 -11.09
CA SER A 63 -4.31 -12.20 -11.22
C SER A 63 -4.17 -10.70 -11.41
N ARG A 64 -3.04 -10.14 -10.98
CA ARG A 64 -2.71 -8.74 -11.22
C ARG A 64 -1.21 -8.56 -11.45
N LEU A 65 -0.89 -7.78 -12.46
CA LEU A 65 0.44 -7.36 -12.84
C LEU A 65 0.57 -5.87 -12.54
N THR A 66 1.57 -5.50 -11.75
CA THR A 66 1.78 -4.11 -11.33
C THR A 66 3.15 -3.63 -11.79
N ALA A 67 3.19 -2.48 -12.45
CA ALA A 67 4.38 -1.72 -12.77
C ALA A 67 4.38 -0.41 -11.98
N THR A 68 5.55 0.06 -11.58
CA THR A 68 5.73 1.34 -10.88
C THR A 68 6.84 2.15 -11.53
N ALA A 69 6.61 3.46 -11.60
CA ALA A 69 7.64 4.45 -11.87
C ALA A 69 7.74 5.37 -10.65
N ASN A 70 8.94 5.60 -10.17
CA ASN A 70 9.20 6.40 -8.98
C ASN A 70 10.25 7.46 -9.30
N ASP A 71 9.94 8.73 -8.99
CA ASP A 71 10.87 9.85 -8.99
C ASP A 71 11.05 10.32 -7.54
N THR A 72 12.24 10.14 -7.00
CA THR A 72 12.59 10.55 -5.63
C THR A 72 13.60 11.67 -5.66
N ARG A 73 13.24 12.81 -5.07
CA ARG A 73 14.10 13.99 -4.90
C ARG A 73 14.53 14.09 -3.46
N LEU A 74 15.83 14.11 -3.25
CA LEU A 74 16.46 14.22 -1.94
C LEU A 74 17.16 15.57 -1.83
N HIS A 75 16.75 16.40 -0.88
CA HIS A 75 17.38 17.65 -0.54
C HIS A 75 18.13 17.52 0.78
N VAL A 76 19.44 17.78 0.78
CA VAL A 76 20.29 17.75 1.99
C VAL A 76 21.10 19.04 2.03
N GLY A 77 20.75 19.95 2.93
CA GLY A 77 21.35 21.28 2.97
C GLY A 77 21.12 22.02 1.65
N ASN A 78 22.19 22.42 0.96
CA ASN A 78 22.13 23.12 -0.32
C ASN A 78 22.25 22.16 -1.54
N GLY A 79 22.35 20.86 -1.31
CA GLY A 79 22.44 19.84 -2.35
C GLY A 79 21.09 19.21 -2.69
N SER A 80 20.90 18.86 -3.95
CA SER A 80 19.73 18.13 -4.44
C SER A 80 20.18 16.97 -5.33
N ASN A 81 19.66 15.78 -5.03
CA ASN A 81 19.86 14.59 -5.87
C ASN A 81 18.49 14.04 -6.26
N SER A 82 18.34 13.56 -7.49
CA SER A 82 17.14 12.87 -7.97
C SER A 82 17.48 11.44 -8.35
N PHE A 83 16.53 10.53 -8.08
CA PHE A 83 16.63 9.11 -8.40
C PHE A 83 15.32 8.71 -9.09
N GLU A 84 15.44 8.23 -10.31
CA GLU A 84 14.32 7.71 -11.08
C GLU A 84 14.45 6.19 -11.17
N SER A 85 13.34 5.49 -11.05
CA SER A 85 13.28 4.04 -11.25
C SER A 85 11.96 3.64 -11.89
N GLU A 86 12.04 2.82 -12.92
CA GLU A 86 10.89 2.20 -13.57
C GLU A 86 11.04 0.68 -13.47
N GLN A 87 10.01 0.00 -13.02
CA GLN A 87 10.09 -1.45 -12.82
C GLN A 87 8.74 -2.14 -12.91
N LEU A 88 8.77 -3.39 -13.36
CA LEU A 88 7.69 -4.31 -13.15
C LEU A 88 7.75 -4.77 -11.69
N SER A 89 6.82 -4.28 -10.85
CA SER A 89 6.95 -4.45 -9.41
C SER A 89 6.56 -5.83 -8.94
N GLN A 90 5.41 -6.35 -9.42
CA GLN A 90 4.92 -7.65 -8.96
C GLN A 90 3.89 -8.27 -9.89
N LEU A 91 3.87 -9.60 -9.90
CA LEU A 91 2.80 -10.44 -10.45
C LEU A 91 2.18 -11.25 -9.32
N MET A 92 0.90 -11.01 -9.04
CA MET A 92 0.13 -11.71 -8.00
C MET A 92 -0.90 -12.64 -8.63
N ILE A 93 -1.17 -13.75 -7.95
CA ILE A 93 -2.34 -14.61 -8.20
C ILE A 93 -3.11 -14.77 -6.90
N GLY A 94 -4.42 -14.83 -6.97
CA GLY A 94 -5.24 -14.95 -5.77
C GLY A 94 -6.57 -15.62 -6.03
N VAL A 95 -7.26 -15.90 -4.94
CA VAL A 95 -8.60 -16.45 -4.90
C VAL A 95 -9.46 -15.62 -3.96
N ASN A 96 -10.70 -15.32 -4.39
CA ASN A 96 -11.76 -14.80 -3.55
C ASN A 96 -12.82 -15.89 -3.37
N HIS A 97 -13.35 -16.01 -2.15
CA HIS A 97 -14.44 -16.93 -1.85
C HIS A 97 -15.49 -16.24 -0.99
N GLN A 98 -16.75 -16.33 -1.37
CA GLN A 98 -17.89 -15.83 -0.61
C GLN A 98 -18.41 -16.94 0.32
N PHE A 99 -18.21 -16.76 1.62
CA PHE A 99 -18.65 -17.70 2.67
C PHE A 99 -20.13 -17.53 2.99
N SER A 100 -20.60 -16.27 3.08
CA SER A 100 -22.00 -15.93 3.33
C SER A 100 -22.46 -14.76 2.48
N GLU A 101 -23.74 -14.75 2.16
CA GLU A 101 -24.42 -13.65 1.47
C GLU A 101 -25.02 -12.67 2.49
N ASP A 102 -25.26 -11.43 2.05
CA ASP A 102 -25.92 -10.40 2.86
C ASP A 102 -27.43 -10.65 2.87
N THR A 103 -27.88 -11.43 3.87
CA THR A 103 -29.27 -11.77 4.10
C THR A 103 -29.68 -11.41 5.53
N ASP A 104 -29.89 -12.37 6.40
CA ASP A 104 -30.15 -12.14 7.83
C ASP A 104 -28.87 -11.75 8.58
N SER A 105 -27.72 -12.19 8.11
CA SER A 105 -26.39 -11.85 8.60
C SER A 105 -25.58 -11.08 7.53
N PRO A 106 -24.56 -10.28 7.94
CA PRO A 106 -23.67 -9.63 6.99
C PRO A 106 -22.99 -10.64 6.06
N ALA A 107 -22.73 -10.22 4.82
CA ALA A 107 -21.91 -10.99 3.89
C ALA A 107 -20.50 -11.17 4.44
N LEU A 108 -19.86 -12.28 4.10
CA LEU A 108 -18.45 -12.55 4.42
C LEU A 108 -17.74 -13.11 3.18
N LEU A 109 -16.69 -12.40 2.76
CA LEU A 109 -15.79 -12.80 1.68
C LEU A 109 -14.39 -12.98 2.25
N GLY A 110 -13.72 -14.07 1.89
CA GLY A 110 -12.31 -14.26 2.17
C GLY A 110 -11.48 -14.13 0.91
N PHE A 111 -10.24 -13.73 1.06
CA PHE A 111 -9.27 -13.69 -0.03
C PHE A 111 -7.90 -14.23 0.40
N ALA A 112 -7.20 -14.81 -0.55
CA ALA A 112 -5.81 -15.21 -0.40
C ALA A 112 -5.05 -14.89 -1.69
N GLU A 113 -3.84 -14.36 -1.55
CA GLU A 113 -2.97 -13.98 -2.66
C GLU A 113 -1.54 -14.48 -2.44
N LEU A 114 -0.83 -14.74 -3.54
CA LEU A 114 0.56 -15.10 -3.54
C LEU A 114 1.30 -14.36 -4.67
N ALA A 115 2.45 -13.79 -4.36
CA ALA A 115 3.33 -13.20 -5.35
C ALA A 115 4.03 -14.29 -6.16
N LEU A 116 3.69 -14.44 -7.44
CA LEU A 116 4.42 -15.33 -8.33
C LEU A 116 5.82 -14.79 -8.64
N ALA A 117 5.92 -13.47 -8.79
CA ALA A 117 7.17 -12.76 -8.95
C ALA A 117 7.06 -11.36 -8.35
N GLU A 118 8.09 -10.87 -7.70
CA GLU A 118 8.19 -9.50 -7.22
C GLU A 118 9.63 -8.99 -7.33
N ASN A 119 9.78 -7.71 -7.61
CA ASN A 119 11.07 -7.04 -7.67
C ASN A 119 11.48 -6.62 -6.25
N THR A 120 12.72 -6.92 -5.88
CA THR A 120 13.25 -6.64 -4.53
C THR A 120 14.48 -5.73 -4.53
N ALA A 121 15.09 -5.51 -5.68
CA ALA A 121 16.29 -4.70 -5.76
C ALA A 121 15.95 -3.21 -5.79
N ILE A 122 16.73 -2.42 -5.07
CA ILE A 122 16.67 -0.94 -5.13
C ILE A 122 17.03 -0.47 -6.54
N ASP A 123 17.89 -1.20 -7.24
CA ASP A 123 18.33 -0.92 -8.61
C ASP A 123 17.50 -1.65 -9.69
N GLY A 124 16.38 -2.25 -9.32
CA GLY A 124 15.35 -2.71 -10.24
C GLY A 124 15.63 -3.98 -11.06
N SER A 125 16.66 -4.76 -10.74
CA SER A 125 17.07 -5.87 -11.60
C SER A 125 16.88 -7.28 -11.02
N GLU A 126 16.51 -7.44 -9.77
CA GLU A 126 16.40 -8.75 -9.13
C GLU A 126 14.95 -9.11 -8.80
N TYR A 127 14.51 -10.26 -9.31
CA TYR A 127 13.18 -10.82 -9.05
C TYR A 127 13.27 -12.02 -8.12
N VAL A 128 12.37 -12.07 -7.14
CA VAL A 128 12.14 -13.24 -6.30
C VAL A 128 10.75 -13.80 -6.55
N HIS A 129 10.61 -15.09 -6.30
CA HIS A 129 9.39 -15.83 -6.58
C HIS A 129 8.81 -16.40 -5.30
N LEU A 130 7.49 -16.34 -5.14
CA LEU A 130 6.74 -16.95 -4.04
C LEU A 130 7.25 -16.51 -2.66
N LYS A 131 7.58 -15.20 -2.53
CA LYS A 131 8.15 -14.65 -1.29
C LYS A 131 7.23 -13.66 -0.58
N THR A 132 6.02 -13.45 -1.07
CA THR A 132 5.00 -12.64 -0.38
C THR A 132 3.65 -13.29 -0.55
N GLY A 133 2.92 -13.45 0.55
CA GLY A 133 1.55 -13.93 0.56
C GLY A 133 0.68 -13.02 1.42
N GLN A 134 -0.61 -12.98 1.09
CA GLN A 134 -1.61 -12.18 1.80
C GLN A 134 -2.88 -12.96 1.97
N ILE A 135 -3.48 -12.87 3.15
CA ILE A 135 -4.81 -13.41 3.44
C ILE A 135 -5.66 -12.35 4.12
N GLY A 136 -6.96 -12.45 3.97
CA GLY A 136 -7.85 -11.54 4.66
C GLY A 136 -9.32 -11.84 4.40
N PHE A 137 -10.16 -10.99 4.93
CA PHE A 137 -11.60 -11.05 4.70
C PHE A 137 -12.21 -9.67 4.65
N THR A 138 -13.36 -9.60 3.97
CA THR A 138 -14.25 -8.45 3.93
C THR A 138 -15.63 -8.90 4.41
N THR A 139 -16.19 -8.17 5.37
CA THR A 139 -17.60 -8.31 5.73
C THR A 139 -18.33 -7.02 5.37
N TYR A 140 -19.56 -7.15 4.91
CA TYR A 140 -20.40 -5.97 4.62
C TYR A 140 -21.87 -6.20 4.93
N ARG A 141 -22.57 -5.12 5.20
CA ARG A 141 -24.01 -5.07 5.40
C ARG A 141 -24.62 -3.93 4.59
N SER A 142 -25.60 -4.26 3.75
CA SER A 142 -26.37 -3.29 2.98
C SER A 142 -27.61 -2.88 3.76
N ILE A 143 -27.74 -1.58 3.99
CA ILE A 143 -28.91 -0.95 4.64
C ILE A 143 -29.27 0.23 3.75
N ASP A 144 -30.05 -0.04 2.69
CA ASP A 144 -30.36 0.93 1.64
C ASP A 144 -30.65 2.34 2.19
N PRO A 145 -29.98 3.40 1.72
CA PRO A 145 -28.99 3.45 0.63
C PRO A 145 -27.51 3.29 1.07
N VAL A 146 -27.24 2.82 2.27
CA VAL A 146 -25.93 2.74 2.90
C VAL A 146 -25.41 1.31 2.88
N VAL A 147 -24.10 1.14 2.63
CA VAL A 147 -23.37 -0.11 2.79
C VAL A 147 -22.25 0.10 3.81
N LEU A 148 -22.31 -0.62 4.92
CA LEU A 148 -21.24 -0.66 5.90
C LEU A 148 -20.31 -1.81 5.56
N SER A 149 -19.00 -1.59 5.52
CA SER A 149 -18.02 -2.64 5.26
C SER A 149 -16.79 -2.55 6.15
N LEU A 150 -16.18 -3.69 6.36
CA LEU A 150 -14.92 -3.84 7.07
C LEU A 150 -14.06 -4.85 6.33
N THR A 151 -12.90 -4.38 5.84
CA THR A 151 -11.86 -5.26 5.27
C THR A 151 -10.69 -5.34 6.22
N THR A 152 -10.19 -6.53 6.49
CA THR A 152 -8.95 -6.74 7.24
C THR A 152 -8.13 -7.83 6.57
N GLY A 153 -6.80 -7.74 6.70
CA GLY A 153 -5.93 -8.76 6.16
C GLY A 153 -4.50 -8.62 6.67
N TYR A 154 -3.76 -9.69 6.48
CA TYR A 154 -2.37 -9.82 6.88
C TYR A 154 -1.54 -10.26 5.68
N ARG A 155 -0.49 -9.50 5.39
CA ARG A 155 0.52 -9.80 4.39
C ARG A 155 1.80 -10.21 5.08
N HIS A 156 2.30 -11.40 4.73
CA HIS A 156 3.57 -11.93 5.19
C HIS A 156 4.58 -11.93 4.05
N SER A 157 5.79 -11.46 4.34
CA SER A 157 6.92 -11.47 3.41
C SER A 157 7.98 -12.45 3.91
N TRP A 158 8.17 -13.57 3.19
CA TRP A 158 9.19 -14.56 3.56
C TRP A 158 10.59 -14.03 3.25
N ARG A 159 11.54 -14.49 4.07
CA ARG A 159 12.96 -14.21 3.89
C ARG A 159 13.42 -14.50 2.46
N ARG A 160 14.24 -13.63 1.95
CA ARG A 160 14.81 -13.69 0.59
C ARG A 160 16.27 -13.27 0.60
N LYS A 161 17.03 -13.72 -0.41
CA LYS A 161 18.36 -13.17 -0.70
C LYS A 161 18.23 -12.15 -1.80
N ALA A 162 18.77 -10.97 -1.57
CA ALA A 162 18.89 -9.93 -2.57
C ALA A 162 20.24 -9.22 -2.38
N ASN A 163 21.01 -9.05 -3.46
CA ASN A 163 22.36 -8.48 -3.44
C ASN A 163 23.26 -9.10 -2.34
N GLU A 164 23.31 -10.44 -2.30
CA GLU A 164 24.08 -11.25 -1.35
C GLU A 164 23.69 -11.10 0.14
N LYS A 165 22.68 -10.32 0.46
CA LYS A 165 22.16 -10.11 1.82
C LYS A 165 20.91 -10.91 2.08
N ASP A 166 20.78 -11.42 3.29
CA ASP A 166 19.53 -12.01 3.78
C ASP A 166 18.58 -10.87 4.16
N GLN A 167 17.49 -10.72 3.40
CA GLN A 167 16.42 -9.76 3.67
C GLN A 167 15.19 -10.47 4.22
N ASP A 168 14.64 -9.95 5.30
CA ASP A 168 13.39 -10.37 5.92
C ASP A 168 12.50 -9.12 5.99
N PRO A 169 11.70 -8.85 4.92
CA PRO A 169 10.90 -7.64 4.83
C PRO A 169 9.78 -7.60 5.87
N ASP A 170 9.20 -6.42 6.04
CA ASP A 170 8.12 -6.18 6.96
C ASP A 170 6.85 -7.00 6.66
N ASP A 171 6.18 -7.39 7.71
CA ASP A 171 4.80 -7.87 7.65
C ASP A 171 3.85 -6.69 7.78
N LEU A 172 2.68 -6.80 7.14
CA LEU A 172 1.66 -5.78 7.14
C LEU A 172 0.32 -6.35 7.63
N LEU A 173 -0.20 -5.79 8.72
CA LEU A 173 -1.61 -5.92 9.10
C LEU A 173 -2.36 -4.66 8.65
N PHE A 174 -3.52 -4.81 8.03
CA PHE A 174 -4.38 -3.68 7.69
C PHE A 174 -5.82 -3.91 8.11
N ILE A 175 -6.51 -2.82 8.46
CA ILE A 175 -7.91 -2.78 8.85
C ILE A 175 -8.52 -1.57 8.15
N ASN A 176 -9.58 -1.77 7.39
CA ASN A 176 -10.24 -0.73 6.59
C ASN A 176 -11.76 -0.77 6.80
N PRO A 177 -12.31 -0.08 7.81
CA PRO A 177 -13.72 0.21 7.89
C PRO A 177 -14.11 1.26 6.86
N SER A 178 -15.23 1.07 6.17
CA SER A 178 -15.76 2.02 5.19
C SER A 178 -17.28 2.03 5.13
N VAL A 179 -17.80 3.14 4.60
CA VAL A 179 -19.22 3.37 4.38
C VAL A 179 -19.40 3.75 2.91
N GLY A 180 -20.24 3.00 2.22
CA GLY A 180 -20.72 3.33 0.89
C GLY A 180 -22.10 3.96 0.96
N PHE A 181 -22.35 4.94 0.11
CA PHE A 181 -23.65 5.57 -0.06
C PHE A 181 -24.04 5.54 -1.54
N SER A 182 -25.13 4.83 -1.85
CA SER A 182 -25.68 4.77 -3.19
C SER A 182 -26.51 6.03 -3.46
N VAL A 183 -25.94 6.94 -4.26
CA VAL A 183 -26.61 8.17 -4.67
C VAL A 183 -27.78 7.86 -5.62
N ASN A 184 -27.52 6.94 -6.52
CA ASN A 184 -28.48 6.37 -7.47
C ASN A 184 -27.96 5.00 -7.96
N SER A 185 -28.63 4.40 -8.95
CA SER A 185 -28.24 3.09 -9.52
C SER A 185 -26.86 3.07 -10.20
N GLU A 186 -26.31 4.24 -10.54
CA GLU A 186 -25.05 4.35 -11.28
C GLU A 186 -23.91 4.89 -10.41
N VAL A 187 -24.21 5.69 -9.37
CA VAL A 187 -23.23 6.43 -8.59
C VAL A 187 -23.23 5.99 -7.14
N THR A 188 -22.06 5.61 -6.66
CA THR A 188 -21.80 5.30 -5.24
C THR A 188 -20.66 6.17 -4.73
N LEU A 189 -20.86 6.82 -3.59
CA LEU A 189 -19.81 7.49 -2.84
C LEU A 189 -19.32 6.60 -1.71
N THR A 190 -18.02 6.62 -1.44
CA THR A 190 -17.43 5.83 -0.36
C THR A 190 -16.55 6.72 0.51
N GLY A 191 -16.65 6.53 1.82
CA GLY A 191 -15.75 7.12 2.80
C GLY A 191 -15.19 6.02 3.71
N GLY A 192 -13.90 6.08 4.02
CA GLY A 192 -13.27 5.05 4.85
C GLY A 192 -12.03 5.53 5.56
N VAL A 193 -11.56 4.71 6.50
CA VAL A 193 -10.29 4.91 7.19
C VAL A 193 -9.49 3.62 7.07
N GLN A 194 -8.25 3.72 6.63
CA GLN A 194 -7.36 2.58 6.52
C GLN A 194 -6.26 2.66 7.56
N PHE A 195 -6.21 1.69 8.45
CA PHE A 195 -5.13 1.49 9.40
C PHE A 195 -4.15 0.46 8.87
N LYS A 196 -2.86 0.79 8.87
CA LYS A 196 -1.75 -0.09 8.46
C LYS A 196 -0.75 -0.20 9.59
N PHE A 197 -0.40 -1.43 9.96
CA PHE A 197 0.62 -1.72 10.97
C PHE A 197 1.70 -2.57 10.32
N ARG A 198 2.92 -2.01 10.24
CA ARG A 198 4.08 -2.68 9.65
C ARG A 198 5.04 -3.12 10.73
N SER A 199 5.56 -4.33 10.60
CA SER A 199 6.67 -4.81 11.43
C SER A 199 7.98 -4.14 11.02
N LYS A 200 9.09 -4.49 11.65
CA LYS A 200 10.43 -4.04 11.26
C LYS A 200 10.98 -4.94 10.17
N ASP A 201 11.64 -4.35 9.20
CA ASP A 201 12.54 -5.08 8.31
C ASP A 201 13.74 -5.64 9.06
N ARG A 202 14.32 -6.75 8.55
CA ARG A 202 15.58 -7.29 9.03
C ARG A 202 16.51 -7.52 7.84
N ILE A 203 17.77 -7.14 8.00
CA ILE A 203 18.85 -7.42 7.06
C ILE A 203 19.94 -8.14 7.82
N ASP A 204 20.39 -9.30 7.35
CA ASP A 204 21.37 -10.17 8.00
C ASP A 204 21.05 -10.40 9.49
N HIS A 205 19.76 -10.72 9.78
CA HIS A 205 19.20 -10.95 11.11
C HIS A 205 19.17 -9.72 12.04
N LYS A 206 19.61 -8.56 11.58
CA LYS A 206 19.55 -7.30 12.35
C LYS A 206 18.30 -6.52 11.96
N GLY A 207 17.54 -6.09 12.96
CA GLY A 207 16.37 -5.21 12.73
C GLY A 207 16.83 -3.87 12.15
N VAL A 208 16.24 -3.50 11.01
CA VAL A 208 16.49 -2.21 10.35
C VAL A 208 15.18 -1.42 10.36
N GLY A 209 15.26 -0.14 10.67
CA GLY A 209 14.06 0.71 10.77
C GLY A 209 13.27 0.53 12.08
N ILE A 210 12.04 1.00 12.06
CA ILE A 210 11.12 1.01 13.20
C ILE A 210 9.78 0.38 12.79
N ARG A 211 9.02 -0.10 13.77
CA ARG A 211 7.60 -0.42 13.54
C ARG A 211 6.87 0.86 13.19
N THR A 212 6.01 0.81 12.19
CA THR A 212 5.22 1.96 11.77
C THR A 212 3.74 1.64 11.82
N SER A 213 2.96 2.62 12.24
CA SER A 213 1.52 2.65 12.07
C SER A 213 1.16 3.84 11.19
N GLN A 214 0.27 3.61 10.24
CA GLN A 214 -0.18 4.63 9.30
C GLN A 214 -1.71 4.62 9.27
N THR A 215 -2.31 5.79 9.25
CA THR A 215 -3.76 5.97 9.14
C THR A 215 -4.05 6.84 7.94
N ASN A 216 -4.77 6.28 6.97
CA ASN A 216 -5.21 7.02 5.78
C ASN A 216 -6.70 7.26 5.85
N LEU A 217 -7.11 8.47 5.51
CA LEU A 217 -8.50 8.80 5.22
C LEU A 217 -8.74 8.58 3.73
N GLU A 218 -9.81 7.86 3.38
CA GLU A 218 -10.12 7.47 2.00
C GLU A 218 -11.48 7.99 1.58
N PHE A 219 -11.57 8.51 0.35
CA PHE A 219 -12.79 8.88 -0.33
C PHE A 219 -12.83 8.24 -1.69
N GLY A 220 -13.96 7.65 -2.04
CA GLY A 220 -14.17 6.98 -3.32
C GLY A 220 -15.43 7.44 -4.03
N LEU A 221 -15.41 7.33 -5.35
CA LEU A 221 -16.56 7.48 -6.23
C LEU A 221 -16.56 6.31 -7.20
N GLY A 222 -17.62 5.52 -7.17
CA GLY A 222 -17.90 4.47 -8.14
C GLY A 222 -18.95 4.96 -9.15
N TYR A 223 -18.69 4.76 -10.43
CA TYR A 223 -19.62 5.08 -11.51
C TYR A 223 -19.81 3.86 -12.42
N ALA A 224 -21.01 3.29 -12.40
CA ALA A 224 -21.43 2.22 -13.29
C ALA A 224 -21.90 2.84 -14.62
N ASN A 225 -20.98 3.02 -15.57
CA ASN A 225 -21.28 3.61 -16.88
C ASN A 225 -22.16 2.68 -17.74
N SER A 226 -22.11 1.38 -17.49
CA SER A 226 -22.97 0.36 -18.11
C SER A 226 -22.93 -0.91 -17.26
N GLU A 227 -23.76 -1.91 -17.58
CA GLU A 227 -23.73 -3.24 -16.94
C GLU A 227 -22.36 -3.94 -17.03
N LYS A 228 -21.53 -3.52 -18.01
CA LYS A 228 -20.20 -4.10 -18.28
C LYS A 228 -19.02 -3.24 -17.81
N LEU A 229 -19.22 -1.93 -17.59
CA LEU A 229 -18.12 -1.02 -17.28
C LEU A 229 -18.39 -0.24 -16.01
N THR A 230 -17.55 -0.43 -15.02
CA THR A 230 -17.49 0.38 -13.80
C THR A 230 -16.19 1.15 -13.73
N ILE A 231 -16.28 2.42 -13.40
CA ILE A 231 -15.14 3.32 -13.17
C ILE A 231 -15.11 3.66 -11.67
N ASN A 232 -13.95 3.52 -11.05
CA ASN A 232 -13.74 3.85 -9.65
C ASN A 232 -12.64 4.91 -9.53
N LEU A 233 -12.93 5.97 -8.80
CA LEU A 233 -11.95 6.97 -8.37
C LEU A 233 -11.78 6.86 -6.86
N THR A 234 -10.54 6.80 -6.38
CA THR A 234 -10.23 6.80 -4.95
C THR A 234 -9.15 7.83 -4.68
N ILE A 235 -9.36 8.65 -3.66
CA ILE A 235 -8.38 9.59 -3.13
C ILE A 235 -8.14 9.21 -1.68
N SER A 236 -6.88 9.10 -1.27
CA SER A 236 -6.53 8.88 0.12
C SER A 236 -5.42 9.81 0.58
N ASN A 237 -5.45 10.15 1.86
CA ASN A 237 -4.46 11.02 2.49
C ASN A 237 -4.00 10.42 3.82
N ASP A 238 -2.70 10.42 4.07
CA ASP A 238 -2.12 10.02 5.36
C ASP A 238 -2.40 11.13 6.39
N ILE A 239 -3.08 10.76 7.49
CA ILE A 239 -3.42 11.66 8.59
C ILE A 239 -2.63 11.36 9.88
N SER A 240 -1.75 10.38 9.87
CA SER A 240 -1.01 9.90 11.05
C SER A 240 0.49 10.21 11.03
N GLY A 241 1.01 10.70 9.93
CA GLY A 241 2.46 10.83 9.75
C GLY A 241 2.86 11.88 8.72
N PRO A 242 4.02 11.71 8.10
CA PRO A 242 4.47 12.57 7.01
C PRO A 242 3.41 12.62 5.92
N SER A 243 3.05 13.81 5.49
CA SER A 243 1.97 14.02 4.52
C SER A 243 2.23 13.24 3.24
N GLY A 244 1.24 12.44 2.85
CA GLY A 244 1.22 11.71 1.59
C GLY A 244 -0.18 11.65 1.06
N ALA A 245 -0.38 12.02 -0.20
CA ALA A 245 -1.64 11.91 -0.91
C ALA A 245 -1.53 10.87 -2.01
N GLN A 246 -2.62 10.16 -2.25
CA GLN A 246 -2.71 9.14 -3.27
C GLN A 246 -4.03 9.30 -4.02
N ALA A 247 -4.00 9.17 -5.33
CA ALA A 247 -5.17 9.12 -6.19
C ALA A 247 -5.09 7.89 -7.09
N ASN A 248 -6.20 7.18 -7.25
CA ASN A 248 -6.30 6.02 -8.12
C ASN A 248 -7.56 6.11 -8.98
N ILE A 249 -7.42 5.74 -10.25
CA ILE A 249 -8.55 5.54 -11.17
C ILE A 249 -8.47 4.11 -11.66
N GLY A 250 -9.60 3.40 -11.55
CA GLY A 250 -9.71 2.01 -11.97
C GLY A 250 -10.89 1.80 -12.91
N TRP A 251 -10.71 0.95 -13.90
CA TRP A 251 -11.73 0.47 -14.82
C TRP A 251 -11.91 -1.02 -14.64
N LEU A 252 -13.13 -1.43 -14.37
CA LEU A 252 -13.52 -2.82 -14.32
C LEU A 252 -14.45 -3.11 -15.52
N TYR A 253 -13.99 -3.96 -16.42
CA TYR A 253 -14.77 -4.37 -17.58
C TYR A 253 -15.13 -5.86 -17.49
N LYS A 254 -16.43 -6.18 -17.59
CA LYS A 254 -16.97 -7.53 -17.59
C LYS A 254 -16.99 -8.06 -19.03
N LEU A 255 -16.19 -9.09 -19.30
CA LEU A 255 -16.02 -9.64 -20.65
C LEU A 255 -17.19 -10.54 -21.09
N LYS A 256 -17.86 -11.20 -20.15
CA LYS A 256 -18.91 -12.18 -20.40
C LYS A 256 -19.98 -12.07 -19.33
N ASP A 257 -21.22 -12.22 -19.73
CA ASP A 257 -22.37 -12.34 -18.82
C ASP A 257 -22.43 -13.74 -18.24
#